data_eec642687b88ca11359283cb6c3cce7b
#
_entry.id   eec642687b88ca11359283cb6c3cce7b
#
_cell.length_a   1.000
_cell.length_b   1.000
_cell.length_c   1.000
_cell.angle_alpha   90.00
_cell.angle_beta   90.00
_cell.angle_gamma   90.00
#
_symmetry.space_group_name_H-M   'P 1'
#
loop_
_entity.id
_entity.type
_entity.pdbx_description
1 polymer ?
#
loop_
_entity_poly.entity_id
_entity_poly.type
_entity_poly.pdbx_seq_one_letter_code
_entity_poly.pdbx_strand_id
1 'polypeptide(L)'
;MNRYESTKKVSFLGIVGNVFLLIIKFIVAIFSHSEAMMADAINSAGDIFSSIMSYIGNKIACVPSDEDHDFGHGKAEYIFSMFISIFMILVGVKILFDSIMAIVKGDTFIFSIYLVLVCVITIIVKLLLYLYARKNYNHHNNILVKATMKDHRNDMLLTCGSLLS
;
A
#
# COMPACT_ATOMS: atom_id res chain seq x y z
N MET A 1 -8.63 -6.77 -22.47
CA MET A 1 -7.69 -7.26 -21.43
C MET A 1 -8.51 -8.08 -20.45
N ASN A 2 -8.11 -9.31 -20.16
CA ASN A 2 -8.83 -10.19 -19.25
C ASN A 2 -8.77 -9.64 -17.81
N ARG A 3 -9.79 -9.92 -16.96
CA ARG A 3 -9.88 -9.52 -15.55
C ARG A 3 -8.58 -9.82 -14.77
N TYR A 4 -8.05 -11.01 -14.94
CA TYR A 4 -6.84 -11.46 -14.24
C TYR A 4 -5.57 -10.75 -14.71
N GLU A 5 -5.42 -10.51 -16.00
CA GLU A 5 -4.31 -9.72 -16.54
C GLU A 5 -4.34 -8.27 -16.04
N SER A 6 -5.54 -7.72 -15.93
CA SER A 6 -5.75 -6.39 -15.37
C SER A 6 -5.30 -6.31 -13.92
N THR A 7 -5.72 -7.27 -13.08
CA THR A 7 -5.33 -7.35 -11.67
C THR A 7 -3.83 -7.56 -11.52
N LYS A 8 -3.23 -8.45 -12.33
CA LYS A 8 -1.78 -8.67 -12.36
C LYS A 8 -1.00 -7.39 -12.64
N LYS A 9 -1.44 -6.58 -13.60
CA LYS A 9 -0.80 -5.30 -13.92
C LYS A 9 -0.94 -4.28 -12.79
N VAL A 10 -2.12 -4.19 -12.16
CA VAL A 10 -2.34 -3.31 -11.00
C VAL A 10 -1.40 -3.68 -9.86
N SER A 11 -1.34 -4.96 -9.49
CA SER A 11 -0.47 -5.44 -8.42
C SER A 11 1.01 -5.24 -8.73
N PHE A 12 1.43 -5.52 -9.97
CA PHE A 12 2.82 -5.32 -10.39
C PHE A 12 3.24 -3.85 -10.34
N LEU A 13 2.39 -2.94 -10.84
CA LEU A 13 2.65 -1.49 -10.75
C LEU A 13 2.65 -1.01 -9.30
N GLY A 14 1.79 -1.58 -8.45
CA GLY A 14 1.81 -1.35 -7.01
C GLY A 14 3.15 -1.74 -6.38
N ILE A 15 3.67 -2.93 -6.70
CA ILE A 15 4.99 -3.38 -6.21
C ILE A 15 6.08 -2.40 -6.66
N VAL A 16 6.16 -2.09 -7.96
CA VAL A 16 7.18 -1.20 -8.51
C VAL A 16 7.12 0.20 -7.90
N GLY A 17 5.91 0.78 -7.80
CA GLY A 17 5.71 2.10 -7.22
C GLY A 17 6.07 2.15 -5.73
N ASN A 18 5.68 1.13 -4.96
CA ASN A 18 5.98 1.07 -3.53
C ASN A 18 7.46 0.79 -3.26
N VAL A 19 8.15 -0.04 -4.08
CA VAL A 19 9.60 -0.23 -4.02
C VAL A 19 10.33 1.09 -4.29
N PHE A 20 9.90 1.83 -5.31
CA PHE A 20 10.46 3.15 -5.62
C PHE A 20 10.31 4.11 -4.44
N LEU A 21 9.12 4.18 -3.82
CA LEU A 21 8.88 5.01 -2.65
C LEU A 21 9.70 4.57 -1.44
N LEU A 22 9.80 3.25 -1.18
CA LEU A 22 10.63 2.72 -0.10
C LEU A 22 12.09 3.17 -0.24
N ILE A 23 12.66 3.03 -1.44
CA ILE A 23 14.07 3.40 -1.69
C ILE A 23 14.28 4.90 -1.43
N ILE A 24 13.42 5.77 -1.97
CA ILE A 24 13.56 7.21 -1.77
C ILE A 24 13.43 7.60 -0.29
N LYS A 25 12.40 7.07 0.40
CA LYS A 25 12.17 7.34 1.82
C LYS A 25 13.34 6.85 2.67
N PHE A 26 13.87 5.67 2.38
CA PHE A 26 15.00 5.10 3.10
C PHE A 26 16.28 5.94 2.92
N ILE A 27 16.56 6.37 1.69
CA ILE A 27 17.70 7.26 1.40
C ILE A 27 17.57 8.57 2.19
N VAL A 28 16.40 9.21 2.12
CA VAL A 28 16.17 10.48 2.83
C VAL A 28 16.20 10.29 4.34
N ALA A 29 15.69 9.18 4.88
CA ALA A 29 15.75 8.87 6.30
C ALA A 29 17.20 8.80 6.81
N ILE A 30 18.09 8.15 6.07
CA ILE A 30 19.51 8.05 6.43
C ILE A 30 20.19 9.43 6.38
N PHE A 31 20.00 10.19 5.31
CA PHE A 31 20.68 11.49 5.14
C PHE A 31 20.12 12.58 6.08
N SER A 32 18.83 12.52 6.44
CA SER A 32 18.20 13.48 7.35
C SER A 32 18.31 13.07 8.83
N HIS A 33 18.82 11.86 9.13
CA HIS A 33 18.79 11.27 10.47
C HIS A 33 17.40 11.33 11.14
N SER A 34 16.33 11.22 10.33
CA SER A 34 14.95 11.34 10.79
C SER A 34 14.36 9.97 11.13
N GLU A 35 14.09 9.73 12.41
CA GLU A 35 13.40 8.51 12.87
C GLU A 35 11.97 8.42 12.30
N ALA A 36 11.28 9.55 12.17
CA ALA A 36 9.95 9.60 11.56
C ALA A 36 9.97 9.16 10.10
N MET A 37 10.97 9.60 9.32
CA MET A 37 11.12 9.16 7.92
C MET A 37 11.50 7.69 7.82
N MET A 38 12.30 7.19 8.76
CA MET A 38 12.63 5.75 8.84
C MET A 38 11.37 4.92 9.11
N ALA A 39 10.52 5.36 10.04
CA ALA A 39 9.23 4.72 10.32
C ALA A 39 8.32 4.73 9.08
N ASP A 40 8.27 5.84 8.33
CA ASP A 40 7.50 5.96 7.09
C ASP A 40 8.06 5.06 5.96
N ALA A 41 9.39 4.88 5.90
CA ALA A 41 10.01 3.92 4.99
C ALA A 41 9.61 2.47 5.34
N ILE A 42 9.62 2.10 6.62
CA ILE A 42 9.17 0.78 7.09
C ILE A 42 7.69 0.57 6.76
N ASN A 43 6.86 1.60 6.92
CA ASN A 43 5.45 1.52 6.54
C ASN A 43 5.29 1.23 5.03
N SER A 44 6.11 1.86 4.18
CA SER A 44 6.11 1.59 2.74
C SER A 44 6.53 0.16 2.38
N ALA A 45 7.29 -0.53 3.24
CA ALA A 45 7.54 -1.97 3.09
C ALA A 45 6.25 -2.79 3.28
N GLY A 46 5.36 -2.36 4.16
CA GLY A 46 4.02 -2.95 4.32
C GLY A 46 3.15 -2.82 3.06
N ASP A 47 3.26 -1.70 2.34
CA ASP A 47 2.55 -1.48 1.08
C ASP A 47 3.03 -2.44 -0.02
N ILE A 48 4.32 -2.78 -0.01
CA ILE A 48 4.89 -3.81 -0.88
C ILE A 48 4.26 -5.17 -0.55
N PHE A 49 4.16 -5.50 0.75
CA PHE A 49 3.51 -6.73 1.20
C PHE A 49 2.06 -6.83 0.67
N SER A 50 1.25 -5.77 0.81
CA SER A 50 -0.12 -5.71 0.30
C SER A 50 -0.18 -5.96 -1.21
N SER A 51 0.73 -5.33 -1.96
CA SER A 51 0.82 -5.48 -3.42
C SER A 51 1.23 -6.90 -3.83
N ILE A 52 2.15 -7.53 -3.08
CA ILE A 52 2.57 -8.92 -3.28
C ILE A 52 1.40 -9.88 -2.99
N MET A 53 0.68 -9.67 -1.88
CA MET A 53 -0.50 -10.47 -1.54
C MET A 53 -1.57 -10.37 -2.64
N SER A 54 -1.81 -9.18 -3.18
CA SER A 54 -2.72 -8.99 -4.31
C SER A 54 -2.26 -9.75 -5.56
N TYR A 55 -0.96 -9.73 -5.85
CA TYR A 55 -0.39 -10.46 -6.99
C TYR A 55 -0.53 -11.98 -6.83
N ILE A 56 -0.17 -12.52 -5.65
CA ILE A 56 -0.27 -13.95 -5.35
C ILE A 56 -1.72 -14.40 -5.36
N GLY A 57 -2.61 -13.67 -4.69
CA GLY A 57 -4.04 -13.97 -4.64
C GLY A 57 -4.67 -14.02 -6.03
N ASN A 58 -4.30 -13.09 -6.91
CA ASN A 58 -4.73 -13.11 -8.30
C ASN A 58 -4.18 -14.34 -9.06
N LYS A 59 -2.92 -14.69 -8.85
CA LYS A 59 -2.29 -15.85 -9.50
C LYS A 59 -2.97 -17.16 -9.11
N ILE A 60 -3.30 -17.33 -7.83
CA ILE A 60 -4.00 -18.52 -7.33
C ILE A 60 -5.44 -18.53 -7.84
N ALA A 61 -6.14 -17.39 -7.80
CA ALA A 61 -7.53 -17.30 -8.27
C ALA A 61 -7.71 -17.62 -9.77
N CYS A 62 -6.61 -17.55 -10.55
CA CYS A 62 -6.63 -17.92 -11.98
C CYS A 62 -6.56 -19.44 -12.21
N VAL A 63 -6.26 -20.25 -11.20
CA VAL A 63 -6.16 -21.70 -11.35
C VAL A 63 -7.56 -22.27 -11.57
N PRO A 64 -7.78 -23.04 -12.66
CA PRO A 64 -9.07 -23.68 -12.92
C PRO A 64 -9.39 -24.74 -11.86
N SER A 65 -10.60 -25.33 -11.97
CA SER A 65 -11.00 -26.47 -11.14
C SER A 65 -10.06 -27.65 -11.36
N ASP A 66 -9.78 -28.38 -10.30
CA ASP A 66 -9.02 -29.63 -10.24
C ASP A 66 -9.79 -30.69 -9.45
N GLU A 67 -9.20 -31.90 -9.26
CA GLU A 67 -9.85 -33.00 -8.56
C GLU A 67 -10.19 -32.68 -7.09
N ASP A 68 -9.41 -31.79 -6.45
CA ASP A 68 -9.62 -31.41 -5.05
C ASP A 68 -10.56 -30.17 -4.92
N HIS A 69 -10.72 -29.39 -5.99
CA HIS A 69 -11.46 -28.12 -6.00
C HIS A 69 -12.40 -28.02 -7.21
N ASP A 70 -13.56 -28.65 -7.14
CA ASP A 70 -14.57 -28.68 -8.21
C ASP A 70 -14.99 -27.28 -8.71
N PHE A 71 -15.00 -26.29 -7.82
CA PHE A 71 -15.39 -24.90 -8.13
C PHE A 71 -14.22 -23.98 -8.48
N GLY A 72 -13.00 -24.55 -8.61
CA GLY A 72 -11.77 -23.80 -8.87
C GLY A 72 -11.33 -22.93 -7.70
N HIS A 73 -10.30 -22.12 -7.92
CA HIS A 73 -9.60 -21.35 -6.89
C HIS A 73 -10.05 -19.90 -6.76
N GLY A 74 -11.15 -19.49 -7.41
CA GLY A 74 -11.62 -18.10 -7.45
C GLY A 74 -11.85 -17.45 -6.07
N LYS A 75 -12.15 -18.25 -5.03
CA LYS A 75 -12.29 -17.75 -3.64
C LYS A 75 -10.99 -17.21 -3.04
N ALA A 76 -9.83 -17.53 -3.61
CA ALA A 76 -8.54 -16.96 -3.19
C ALA A 76 -8.53 -15.42 -3.22
N GLU A 77 -9.25 -14.79 -4.17
CA GLU A 77 -9.39 -13.32 -4.18
C GLU A 77 -9.92 -12.76 -2.86
N TYR A 78 -10.91 -13.42 -2.25
CA TYR A 78 -11.51 -13.00 -0.99
C TYR A 78 -10.56 -13.22 0.19
N ILE A 79 -9.88 -14.38 0.22
CA ILE A 79 -8.93 -14.73 1.29
C ILE A 79 -7.77 -13.73 1.30
N PHE A 80 -7.15 -13.48 0.15
CA PHE A 80 -6.03 -12.54 0.07
C PHE A 80 -6.48 -11.09 0.30
N SER A 81 -7.67 -10.68 -0.15
CA SER A 81 -8.23 -9.37 0.18
C SER A 81 -8.49 -9.21 1.68
N MET A 82 -8.90 -10.26 2.37
CA MET A 82 -9.06 -10.28 3.83
C MET A 82 -7.69 -10.09 4.51
N PHE A 83 -6.65 -10.81 4.09
CA PHE A 83 -5.29 -10.63 4.62
C PHE A 83 -4.79 -9.20 4.44
N ILE A 84 -4.94 -8.61 3.25
CA ILE A 84 -4.59 -7.21 2.99
C ILE A 84 -5.35 -6.29 3.96
N SER A 85 -6.66 -6.50 4.14
CA SER A 85 -7.48 -5.66 5.00
C SER A 85 -7.09 -5.76 6.48
N ILE A 86 -6.81 -6.97 6.98
CA ILE A 86 -6.32 -7.18 8.35
C ILE A 86 -4.98 -6.48 8.54
N PHE A 87 -4.06 -6.64 7.59
CA PHE A 87 -2.75 -5.99 7.64
C PHE A 87 -2.88 -4.46 7.68
N MET A 88 -3.76 -3.88 6.86
CA MET A 88 -4.05 -2.44 6.88
C MET A 88 -4.59 -1.96 8.23
N ILE A 89 -5.44 -2.75 8.89
CA ILE A 89 -5.95 -2.43 10.23
C ILE A 89 -4.80 -2.43 11.24
N LEU A 90 -3.93 -3.44 11.21
CA LEU A 90 -2.77 -3.53 12.12
C LEU A 90 -1.81 -2.36 11.94
N VAL A 91 -1.53 -1.97 10.70
CA VAL A 91 -0.71 -0.79 10.39
C VAL A 91 -1.38 0.49 10.90
N GLY A 92 -2.69 0.65 10.68
CA GLY A 92 -3.44 1.80 11.16
C GLY A 92 -3.43 1.92 12.69
N VAL A 93 -3.61 0.81 13.40
CA VAL A 93 -3.52 0.77 14.87
C VAL A 93 -2.11 1.14 15.34
N LYS A 94 -1.07 0.63 14.67
CA LYS A 94 0.32 0.97 14.98
C LYS A 94 0.58 2.46 14.81
N ILE A 95 0.18 3.06 13.67
CA ILE A 95 0.35 4.50 13.42
C ILE A 95 -0.36 5.33 14.49
N LEU A 96 -1.59 4.95 14.87
CA LEU A 96 -2.34 5.62 15.93
C LEU A 96 -1.60 5.56 17.28
N PHE A 97 -1.07 4.39 17.64
CA PHE A 97 -0.31 4.21 18.87
C PHE A 97 0.98 5.05 18.87
N ASP A 98 1.75 5.00 17.79
CA ASP A 98 2.99 5.77 17.60
C ASP A 98 2.72 7.28 17.70
N SER A 99 1.62 7.76 17.10
CA SER A 99 1.20 9.17 17.16
C SER A 99 0.84 9.61 18.58
N ILE A 100 0.11 8.79 19.32
CA ILE A 100 -0.23 9.08 20.73
C ILE A 100 1.05 9.13 21.57
N MET A 101 1.96 8.19 21.37
CA MET A 101 3.22 8.14 22.12
C MET A 101 4.12 9.34 21.82
N ALA A 102 4.18 9.81 20.57
CA ALA A 102 4.92 11.02 20.18
C ALA A 102 4.37 12.27 20.92
N ILE A 103 3.05 12.42 21.00
CA ILE A 103 2.41 13.52 21.75
C ILE A 103 2.76 13.44 23.24
N VAL A 104 2.68 12.25 23.83
CA VAL A 104 2.96 12.06 25.27
C VAL A 104 4.43 12.32 25.63
N LYS A 105 5.35 11.94 24.75
CA LYS A 105 6.80 12.17 24.92
C LYS A 105 7.21 13.62 24.66
N GLY A 106 6.37 14.40 23.97
CA GLY A 106 6.69 15.77 23.59
C GLY A 106 7.80 15.83 22.53
N ASP A 107 7.82 14.87 21.60
CA ASP A 107 8.81 14.82 20.54
C ASP A 107 8.73 16.09 19.70
N THR A 108 9.87 16.75 19.50
CA THR A 108 9.93 17.97 18.69
C THR A 108 10.11 17.60 17.22
N PHE A 109 9.22 18.12 16.38
CA PHE A 109 9.32 17.95 14.94
C PHE A 109 10.45 18.81 14.35
N ILE A 110 11.40 18.18 13.69
CA ILE A 110 12.46 18.90 12.95
C ILE A 110 12.01 19.05 11.51
N PHE A 111 11.64 20.27 11.14
CA PHE A 111 11.27 20.57 9.74
C PHE A 111 12.46 20.39 8.81
N SER A 112 12.26 19.62 7.75
CA SER A 112 13.23 19.45 6.67
C SER A 112 12.56 19.53 5.32
N ILE A 113 13.10 20.35 4.42
CA ILE A 113 12.60 20.46 3.04
C ILE A 113 12.60 19.10 2.31
N TYR A 114 13.53 18.23 2.63
CA TYR A 114 13.58 16.87 2.05
C TYR A 114 12.37 16.02 2.45
N LEU A 115 11.87 16.19 3.68
CA LEU A 115 10.65 15.52 4.15
C LEU A 115 9.44 15.95 3.31
N VAL A 116 9.29 17.24 3.09
CA VAL A 116 8.20 17.80 2.27
C VAL A 116 8.27 17.29 0.82
N LEU A 117 9.45 17.28 0.22
CA LEU A 117 9.64 16.77 -1.13
C LEU A 117 9.25 15.29 -1.26
N VAL A 118 9.66 14.45 -0.30
CA VAL A 118 9.31 13.03 -0.29
C VAL A 118 7.80 12.82 -0.09
N CYS A 119 7.16 13.61 0.78
CA CYS A 119 5.70 13.56 0.95
C CYS A 119 4.97 13.92 -0.36
N VAL A 120 5.39 14.97 -1.05
CA VAL A 120 4.81 15.38 -2.35
C VAL A 120 4.98 14.26 -3.39
N ILE A 121 6.18 13.69 -3.51
CA ILE A 121 6.44 12.56 -4.42
C ILE A 121 5.55 11.37 -4.05
N THR A 122 5.43 11.05 -2.76
CA THR A 122 4.58 9.96 -2.27
C THR A 122 3.12 10.17 -2.67
N ILE A 123 2.59 11.37 -2.45
CA ILE A 123 1.20 11.70 -2.83
C ILE A 123 0.99 11.53 -4.32
N ILE A 124 1.90 12.02 -5.16
CA ILE A 124 1.80 11.91 -6.62
C ILE A 124 1.80 10.45 -7.05
N VAL A 125 2.76 9.65 -6.57
CA VAL A 125 2.87 8.23 -6.93
C VAL A 125 1.63 7.45 -6.45
N LYS A 126 1.20 7.63 -5.20
CA LYS A 126 0.02 6.96 -4.65
C LYS A 126 -1.28 7.39 -5.35
N LEU A 127 -1.40 8.65 -5.77
CA LEU A 127 -2.52 9.13 -6.56
C LEU A 127 -2.57 8.44 -7.93
N LEU A 128 -1.44 8.33 -8.62
CA LEU A 128 -1.37 7.64 -9.91
C LEU A 128 -1.74 6.16 -9.78
N LEU A 129 -1.20 5.47 -8.77
CA LEU A 129 -1.54 4.08 -8.48
C LEU A 129 -3.02 3.91 -8.13
N TYR A 130 -3.58 4.79 -7.30
CA TYR A 130 -5.00 4.80 -6.96
C TYR A 130 -5.89 4.99 -8.19
N LEU A 131 -5.60 5.98 -9.05
CA LEU A 131 -6.40 6.26 -10.25
C LEU A 131 -6.34 5.07 -11.22
N TYR A 132 -5.17 4.47 -11.39
CA TYR A 132 -5.01 3.28 -12.22
C TYR A 132 -5.79 2.08 -11.67
N ALA A 133 -5.67 1.81 -10.36
CA ALA A 133 -6.41 0.74 -9.69
C ALA A 133 -7.94 0.98 -9.76
N ARG A 134 -8.39 2.23 -9.54
CA ARG A 134 -9.80 2.62 -9.65
C ARG A 134 -10.37 2.38 -11.04
N LYS A 135 -9.62 2.74 -12.09
CA LYS A 135 -10.03 2.48 -13.48
C LYS A 135 -10.23 0.99 -13.72
N ASN A 136 -9.29 0.16 -13.26
CA ASN A 136 -9.37 -1.29 -13.43
C ASN A 136 -10.49 -1.92 -12.58
N TYR A 137 -10.70 -1.45 -11.35
CA TYR A 137 -11.79 -1.90 -10.50
C TYR A 137 -13.16 -1.63 -11.14
N ASN A 138 -13.37 -0.43 -11.70
CA ASN A 138 -14.64 -0.07 -12.35
C ASN A 138 -14.96 -0.93 -13.58
N HIS A 139 -13.93 -1.51 -14.22
CA HIS A 139 -14.13 -2.39 -15.37
C HIS A 139 -14.37 -3.85 -15.01
N HIS A 140 -13.76 -4.33 -13.92
CA HIS A 140 -13.69 -5.76 -13.65
C HIS A 140 -14.25 -6.18 -12.28
N ASN A 141 -14.59 -5.25 -11.39
CA ASN A 141 -15.12 -5.49 -10.03
C ASN A 141 -14.31 -6.52 -9.21
N ASN A 142 -12.98 -6.54 -9.37
CA ASN A 142 -12.12 -7.47 -8.64
C ASN A 142 -11.88 -6.97 -7.21
N ILE A 143 -12.11 -7.83 -6.21
CA ILE A 143 -12.00 -7.47 -4.79
C ILE A 143 -10.55 -7.20 -4.36
N LEU A 144 -9.55 -7.89 -4.94
CA LEU A 144 -8.14 -7.62 -4.71
C LEU A 144 -7.76 -6.21 -5.17
N VAL A 145 -8.19 -5.82 -6.37
CA VAL A 145 -7.99 -4.46 -6.90
C VAL A 145 -8.66 -3.43 -6.01
N LYS A 146 -9.86 -3.74 -5.47
CA LYS A 146 -10.55 -2.86 -4.52
C LYS A 146 -9.77 -2.67 -3.24
N ALA A 147 -9.20 -3.75 -2.68
CA ALA A 147 -8.37 -3.67 -1.48
C ALA A 147 -7.14 -2.79 -1.72
N THR A 148 -6.36 -3.08 -2.77
CA THR A 148 -5.17 -2.31 -3.18
C THR A 148 -5.50 -0.84 -3.48
N MET A 149 -6.63 -0.57 -4.14
CA MET A 149 -7.10 0.80 -4.40
C MET A 149 -7.35 1.58 -3.10
N LYS A 150 -8.01 0.94 -2.12
CA LYS A 150 -8.27 1.56 -0.82
C LYS A 150 -6.98 1.80 -0.03
N ASP A 151 -6.04 0.87 -0.13
CA ASP A 151 -4.70 0.98 0.44
C ASP A 151 -4.00 2.26 -0.07
N HIS A 152 -3.81 2.39 -1.36
CA HIS A 152 -3.20 3.59 -1.95
C HIS A 152 -3.91 4.89 -1.60
N ARG A 153 -5.25 4.88 -1.51
CA ARG A 153 -6.02 6.05 -1.07
C ARG A 153 -5.73 6.41 0.39
N ASN A 154 -5.70 5.43 1.26
CA ASN A 154 -5.46 5.66 2.69
C ASN A 154 -4.05 6.21 2.93
N ASP A 155 -3.04 5.65 2.25
CA ASP A 155 -1.66 6.14 2.33
C ASP A 155 -1.54 7.59 1.87
N MET A 156 -2.21 7.93 0.76
CA MET A 156 -2.25 9.32 0.28
C MET A 156 -2.87 10.26 1.32
N LEU A 157 -3.98 9.86 1.95
CA LEU A 157 -4.64 10.67 2.98
C LEU A 157 -3.76 10.83 4.22
N LEU A 158 -3.09 9.76 4.66
CA LEU A 158 -2.14 9.80 5.77
C LEU A 158 -0.97 10.74 5.48
N THR A 159 -0.38 10.65 4.28
CA THR A 159 0.71 11.54 3.86
C THR A 159 0.26 13.00 3.74
N CYS A 160 -0.97 13.27 3.27
CA CYS A 160 -1.54 14.61 3.28
C CYS A 160 -1.71 15.13 4.71
N GLY A 161 -2.19 14.29 5.63
CA GLY A 161 -2.31 14.64 7.05
C GLY A 161 -0.97 15.00 7.68
N SER A 162 0.09 14.22 7.39
CA SER A 162 1.44 14.50 7.90
C SER A 162 2.09 15.75 7.31
N LEU A 163 1.65 16.23 6.14
CA LEU A 163 2.09 17.52 5.58
C LEU A 163 1.42 18.73 6.23
N LEU A 164 0.25 18.54 6.84
CA LEU A 164 -0.53 19.62 7.46
C LEU A 164 -0.26 19.76 8.96
N SER A 165 0.42 18.79 9.57
CA SER A 165 0.83 18.79 10.98
C SER A 165 2.19 19.42 11.19
#